data_ba2e1cfeaa825eb1ae81c87e0ba7a3ff
#
_entry.id   ba2e1cfeaa825eb1ae81c87e0ba7a3ff
#
_cell.length_a   1.000
_cell.length_b   1.000
_cell.length_c   1.000
_cell.angle_alpha   90.00
_cell.angle_beta   90.00
_cell.angle_gamma   90.00
#
_symmetry.space_group_name_H-M   'P 1'
#
loop_
_entity.id
_entity.type
_entity.pdbx_description
1 polymer ?
#
loop_
_entity_poly.entity_id
_entity_poly.type
_entity_poly.pdbx_seq_one_letter_code
_entity_poly.pdbx_strand_id
1 'polypeptide(L)'
;MKALRTAALGLALALVLSAPAVARDPGRWTLTGWSSVSNFYWQGVTTEGPGKPLFFSGSVTGLHRTTRTLRQTASVDPVIPDSVKAAEGYNHVGDIGYQGGRVLLPLECYTAGGPNGGNTCGTGSIGVADPARLAFQYYVKLDPAEIPKAMWVEASPDGKLLWTSSGQDLLAYRAADVSPAHAAPGAAPIHSVRRLAGAVPPSGVTGAAFHRGRLFLAGSQGTTYQVWSVDVSTGKRRLELELKNVQGESEGLTQVKLLGGQLHYLVAPLAAQPTYGPTVGLLHFATGRWAGRGLKVTARSANATSLTPKVNVTVKRRGRPVEGAAVSVAGFRARTNGRGKATVKPKLGVPGTFAAMALKGKLRGRSAFAHYGPALPARTARSTAAR
;
A
#
# COMPACT_ATOMS: atom_id res chain seq x y z
N MET A 1 -14.58 53.21 -63.22
CA MET A 1 -13.50 52.80 -62.32
C MET A 1 -14.09 52.67 -60.91
N LYS A 2 -14.41 51.46 -60.47
CA LYS A 2 -14.94 51.15 -59.12
C LYS A 2 -13.83 50.47 -58.29
N ALA A 3 -13.40 51.12 -57.23
CA ALA A 3 -12.37 50.58 -56.32
C ALA A 3 -13.00 49.56 -55.37
N LEU A 4 -12.50 48.35 -55.41
CA LEU A 4 -12.79 47.29 -54.41
C LEU A 4 -11.99 47.61 -53.15
N ARG A 5 -12.70 47.75 -52.01
CA ARG A 5 -12.09 47.77 -50.69
C ARG A 5 -12.14 46.35 -50.12
N THR A 6 -10.99 45.72 -49.99
CA THR A 6 -10.82 44.44 -49.33
C THR A 6 -10.70 44.72 -47.81
N ALA A 7 -11.68 44.25 -47.04
CA ALA A 7 -11.64 44.23 -45.58
C ALA A 7 -10.90 42.98 -45.12
N ALA A 8 -9.73 43.11 -44.51
CA ALA A 8 -9.02 42.03 -43.85
C ALA A 8 -9.63 41.83 -42.46
N LEU A 9 -10.29 40.70 -42.25
CA LEU A 9 -10.78 40.25 -40.95
C LEU A 9 -9.61 39.61 -40.20
N GLY A 10 -9.03 40.33 -39.24
CA GLY A 10 -8.02 39.80 -38.33
C GLY A 10 -8.64 38.89 -37.29
N LEU A 11 -8.40 37.57 -37.43
CA LEU A 11 -8.79 36.57 -36.44
C LEU A 11 -7.78 36.61 -35.28
N ALA A 12 -8.12 37.29 -34.18
CA ALA A 12 -7.33 37.29 -32.96
C ALA A 12 -7.55 35.92 -32.25
N LEU A 13 -6.59 35.00 -32.41
CA LEU A 13 -6.55 33.74 -31.69
C LEU A 13 -6.11 34.02 -30.24
N ALA A 14 -7.07 34.12 -29.32
CA ALA A 14 -6.79 34.25 -27.90
C ALA A 14 -6.24 32.88 -27.41
N LEU A 15 -4.92 32.78 -27.28
CA LEU A 15 -4.23 31.75 -26.55
C LEU A 15 -4.61 31.87 -25.07
N VAL A 16 -5.61 31.09 -24.65
CA VAL A 16 -5.87 30.85 -23.23
C VAL A 16 -4.69 30.00 -22.69
N LEU A 17 -3.67 30.67 -22.19
CA LEU A 17 -2.65 30.06 -21.36
C LEU A 17 -3.34 29.58 -20.11
N SER A 18 -3.76 28.29 -20.11
CA SER A 18 -4.13 27.60 -18.88
C SER A 18 -2.92 27.62 -17.97
N ALA A 19 -2.99 28.47 -16.93
CA ALA A 19 -1.99 28.49 -15.87
C ALA A 19 -1.80 27.03 -15.37
N PRO A 20 -0.55 26.53 -15.25
CA PRO A 20 -0.31 25.21 -14.71
C PRO A 20 -1.00 25.13 -13.36
N ALA A 21 -1.88 24.15 -13.19
CA ALA A 21 -2.53 23.91 -11.92
C ALA A 21 -1.42 23.76 -10.87
N VAL A 22 -1.27 24.80 -10.04
CA VAL A 22 -0.30 24.81 -8.93
C VAL A 22 -0.60 23.54 -8.14
N ALA A 23 0.34 22.59 -8.19
CA ALA A 23 0.25 21.36 -7.43
C ALA A 23 0.09 21.77 -5.97
N ARG A 24 -1.14 21.69 -5.45
CA ARG A 24 -1.43 22.03 -4.06
C ARG A 24 -0.55 21.14 -3.22
N ASP A 25 0.25 21.78 -2.37
CA ASP A 25 1.11 21.10 -1.40
C ASP A 25 0.36 19.90 -0.82
N PRO A 26 0.82 18.64 -1.10
CA PRO A 26 0.16 17.47 -0.55
C PRO A 26 0.25 17.60 0.95
N GLY A 27 -0.89 17.75 1.60
CA GLY A 27 -0.96 18.03 3.02
C GLY A 27 -0.16 17.02 3.82
N ARG A 28 0.41 17.46 4.93
CA ARG A 28 1.22 16.66 5.85
C ARG A 28 0.49 15.37 6.23
N TRP A 29 1.14 14.24 6.03
CA TRP A 29 0.63 12.94 6.42
C TRP A 29 0.55 12.81 7.94
N THR A 30 -0.51 12.20 8.43
CA THR A 30 -0.75 12.00 9.85
C THR A 30 -1.14 10.55 10.07
N LEU A 31 -0.51 9.90 11.05
CA LEU A 31 -0.91 8.57 11.52
C LEU A 31 -2.35 8.65 12.07
N THR A 32 -3.25 7.89 11.49
CA THR A 32 -4.66 7.85 11.89
C THR A 32 -5.01 6.62 12.71
N GLY A 33 -4.15 5.61 12.67
CA GLY A 33 -4.28 4.36 13.38
C GLY A 33 -3.33 3.33 12.84
N TRP A 34 -3.39 2.15 13.42
CA TRP A 34 -2.69 0.97 12.94
C TRP A 34 -3.55 -0.26 13.21
N SER A 35 -3.28 -1.34 12.48
CA SER A 35 -3.92 -2.64 12.68
C SER A 35 -2.84 -3.70 12.83
N SER A 36 -2.98 -4.60 13.78
CA SER A 36 -2.21 -5.82 13.80
C SER A 36 -2.74 -6.73 12.70
N VAL A 37 -1.86 -7.22 11.85
CA VAL A 37 -2.17 -8.24 10.86
C VAL A 37 -1.44 -9.54 11.20
N SER A 38 -1.75 -10.62 10.50
CA SER A 38 -1.06 -11.90 10.68
C SER A 38 0.44 -11.72 10.52
N ASN A 39 1.22 -12.41 11.34
CA ASN A 39 2.68 -12.50 11.18
C ASN A 39 3.12 -13.23 9.90
N PHE A 40 2.16 -13.76 9.12
CA PHE A 40 2.39 -14.27 7.78
C PHE A 40 2.32 -13.19 6.68
N TYR A 41 1.99 -11.93 7.00
CA TYR A 41 1.79 -10.84 6.03
C TYR A 41 2.91 -9.80 6.11
N TRP A 42 4.13 -10.19 6.17
CA TRP A 42 5.19 -9.27 6.56
C TRP A 42 6.09 -8.76 5.44
N GLN A 43 5.83 -9.06 4.16
CA GLN A 43 6.69 -8.59 3.07
C GLN A 43 6.05 -7.49 2.22
N GLY A 44 4.80 -7.65 1.83
CA GLY A 44 4.20 -6.69 0.92
C GLY A 44 2.69 -6.58 1.06
N VAL A 45 2.14 -5.51 0.50
CA VAL A 45 0.71 -5.26 0.50
C VAL A 45 0.26 -4.51 -0.75
N THR A 46 -0.77 -5.04 -1.42
CA THR A 46 -1.40 -4.38 -2.57
C THR A 46 -2.91 -4.53 -2.58
N THR A 47 -3.59 -3.93 -3.55
CA THR A 47 -5.04 -4.01 -3.72
C THR A 47 -5.45 -3.83 -5.17
N GLU A 48 -6.58 -4.42 -5.55
CA GLU A 48 -7.26 -4.13 -6.83
C GLU A 48 -7.80 -2.69 -6.91
N GLY A 49 -7.78 -1.94 -5.79
CA GLY A 49 -8.26 -0.57 -5.75
C GLY A 49 -9.38 -0.31 -4.73
N PRO A 50 -10.06 0.83 -4.83
CA PRO A 50 -11.07 1.24 -3.88
C PRO A 50 -12.25 0.24 -3.81
N GLY A 51 -12.55 -0.23 -2.61
CA GLY A 51 -13.66 -1.16 -2.37
C GLY A 51 -13.32 -2.64 -2.55
N LYS A 52 -12.13 -2.94 -3.01
CA LYS A 52 -11.65 -4.28 -3.34
C LYS A 52 -10.86 -4.93 -2.19
N PRO A 53 -10.55 -6.24 -2.27
CA PRO A 53 -9.69 -6.94 -1.34
C PRO A 53 -8.29 -6.33 -1.23
N LEU A 54 -7.58 -6.68 -0.14
CA LEU A 54 -6.13 -6.52 -0.07
C LEU A 54 -5.47 -7.88 -0.25
N PHE A 55 -4.26 -7.83 -0.82
CA PHE A 55 -3.35 -8.96 -0.94
C PHE A 55 -2.11 -8.65 -0.11
N PHE A 56 -1.56 -9.67 0.52
CA PHE A 56 -0.33 -9.59 1.30
C PHE A 56 0.62 -10.71 0.87
N SER A 57 1.88 -10.37 0.71
CA SER A 57 2.96 -11.35 0.64
C SER A 57 3.62 -11.51 2.00
N GLY A 58 4.22 -12.66 2.24
CA GLY A 58 4.94 -12.87 3.47
C GLY A 58 5.28 -14.32 3.74
N SER A 59 5.83 -14.58 4.93
CA SER A 59 6.39 -15.87 5.32
C SER A 59 7.33 -16.42 4.28
N VAL A 60 8.16 -15.54 3.68
CA VAL A 60 9.09 -15.84 2.60
C VAL A 60 8.39 -16.01 1.25
N THR A 61 7.41 -16.89 1.12
CA THR A 61 6.77 -17.21 -0.17
C THR A 61 5.24 -17.22 -0.13
N GLY A 62 4.62 -16.82 0.98
CA GLY A 62 3.17 -16.84 1.11
C GLY A 62 2.48 -15.71 0.30
N LEU A 63 1.27 -16.00 -0.19
CA LEU A 63 0.35 -15.01 -0.75
C LEU A 63 -1.03 -15.17 -0.10
N HIS A 64 -1.56 -14.06 0.40
CA HIS A 64 -2.77 -14.05 1.20
C HIS A 64 -3.75 -13.00 0.69
N ARG A 65 -5.05 -13.29 0.70
CA ARG A 65 -6.10 -12.36 0.38
C ARG A 65 -6.97 -12.09 1.60
N THR A 66 -7.29 -10.80 1.83
CA THR A 66 -8.16 -10.39 2.94
C THR A 66 -9.33 -9.55 2.45
N THR A 67 -10.36 -9.45 3.27
CA THR A 67 -11.38 -8.41 3.13
C THR A 67 -10.76 -7.04 3.42
N ARG A 68 -11.51 -5.97 3.13
CA ARG A 68 -11.18 -4.59 3.52
C ARG A 68 -11.06 -4.37 5.04
N THR A 69 -11.50 -5.32 5.84
CA THR A 69 -11.39 -5.29 7.30
C THR A 69 -10.37 -6.29 7.82
N LEU A 70 -9.44 -6.70 6.94
CA LEU A 70 -8.28 -7.53 7.22
C LEU A 70 -8.62 -8.97 7.64
N ARG A 71 -9.86 -9.44 7.40
CA ARG A 71 -10.21 -10.85 7.61
C ARG A 71 -9.71 -11.66 6.41
N GLN A 72 -8.86 -12.63 6.64
CA GLN A 72 -8.35 -13.54 5.61
C GLN A 72 -9.51 -14.28 4.91
N THR A 73 -9.43 -14.36 3.57
CA THR A 73 -10.41 -15.04 2.72
C THR A 73 -9.81 -16.16 1.90
N ALA A 74 -8.52 -16.07 1.63
CA ALA A 74 -7.74 -17.10 0.94
C ALA A 74 -6.26 -17.00 1.33
N SER A 75 -5.52 -18.09 1.17
CA SER A 75 -4.09 -18.18 1.45
C SER A 75 -3.47 -19.31 0.65
N VAL A 76 -2.29 -19.07 0.09
CA VAL A 76 -1.41 -20.06 -0.52
C VAL A 76 -0.01 -19.83 0.03
N ASP A 77 0.63 -20.87 0.53
CA ASP A 77 2.00 -20.84 1.02
C ASP A 77 2.63 -22.23 0.90
N PRO A 78 3.64 -22.42 0.04
CA PRO A 78 4.26 -21.41 -0.84
C PRO A 78 3.40 -21.07 -2.06
N VAL A 79 3.53 -19.82 -2.56
CA VAL A 79 2.97 -19.41 -3.85
C VAL A 79 3.93 -19.74 -4.99
N ILE A 80 5.24 -19.73 -4.75
CA ILE A 80 6.26 -20.09 -5.74
C ILE A 80 6.26 -21.63 -5.88
N PRO A 81 5.98 -22.19 -7.07
CA PRO A 81 6.02 -23.64 -7.29
C PRO A 81 7.41 -24.23 -7.06
N ASP A 82 7.48 -25.43 -6.55
CA ASP A 82 8.75 -26.15 -6.32
C ASP A 82 9.58 -26.30 -7.61
N SER A 83 8.93 -26.46 -8.76
CA SER A 83 9.62 -26.50 -10.07
C SER A 83 10.34 -25.19 -10.38
N VAL A 84 9.75 -24.04 -10.08
CA VAL A 84 10.37 -22.72 -10.26
C VAL A 84 11.49 -22.51 -9.26
N LYS A 85 11.27 -22.92 -8.00
CA LYS A 85 12.30 -22.88 -6.97
C LYS A 85 13.51 -23.76 -7.32
N ALA A 86 13.28 -24.95 -7.83
CA ALA A 86 14.33 -25.86 -8.24
C ALA A 86 15.13 -25.34 -9.47
N ALA A 87 14.44 -24.74 -10.43
CA ALA A 87 15.07 -24.24 -11.66
C ALA A 87 15.83 -22.93 -11.47
N GLU A 88 15.29 -22.00 -10.66
CA GLU A 88 15.77 -20.60 -10.59
C GLU A 88 16.30 -20.23 -9.19
N GLY A 89 16.00 -21.03 -8.17
CA GLY A 89 16.37 -20.73 -6.78
C GLY A 89 15.46 -19.74 -6.07
N TYR A 90 14.43 -19.18 -6.74
CA TYR A 90 13.54 -18.19 -6.11
C TYR A 90 12.85 -18.77 -4.87
N ASN A 91 13.06 -18.10 -3.75
CA ASN A 91 12.56 -18.52 -2.44
C ASN A 91 12.00 -17.36 -1.61
N HIS A 92 11.86 -16.16 -2.20
CA HIS A 92 11.39 -14.98 -1.51
C HIS A 92 10.52 -14.11 -2.43
N VAL A 93 9.43 -13.56 -1.87
CA VAL A 93 8.51 -12.62 -2.51
C VAL A 93 8.53 -11.32 -1.72
N GLY A 94 8.92 -10.21 -2.36
CA GLY A 94 8.95 -8.88 -1.74
C GLY A 94 7.60 -8.16 -1.75
N ASP A 95 7.61 -6.80 -1.87
CA ASP A 95 6.37 -6.02 -1.92
C ASP A 95 5.68 -6.14 -3.27
N ILE A 96 4.46 -6.65 -3.23
CA ILE A 96 3.66 -7.07 -4.38
C ILE A 96 2.87 -5.92 -5.00
N GLY A 97 2.70 -5.96 -6.33
CA GLY A 97 1.86 -5.05 -7.08
C GLY A 97 0.55 -5.68 -7.57
N TYR A 98 -0.32 -4.84 -8.12
CA TYR A 98 -1.55 -5.29 -8.79
C TYR A 98 -1.74 -4.56 -10.11
N GLN A 99 -1.98 -5.30 -11.20
CA GLN A 99 -2.20 -4.71 -12.52
C GLN A 99 -3.01 -5.64 -13.43
N GLY A 100 -4.04 -5.09 -14.07
CA GLY A 100 -4.78 -5.79 -15.12
C GLY A 100 -5.39 -7.12 -14.69
N GLY A 101 -5.93 -7.24 -13.47
CA GLY A 101 -6.49 -8.47 -12.95
C GLY A 101 -5.45 -9.50 -12.48
N ARG A 102 -4.20 -9.08 -12.22
CA ARG A 102 -3.09 -9.95 -11.82
C ARG A 102 -2.39 -9.42 -10.58
N VAL A 103 -1.99 -10.30 -9.68
CA VAL A 103 -1.04 -9.98 -8.60
C VAL A 103 0.37 -10.18 -9.15
N LEU A 104 1.20 -9.16 -9.01
CA LEU A 104 2.60 -9.16 -9.45
C LEU A 104 3.49 -9.47 -8.26
N LEU A 105 4.35 -10.46 -8.41
CA LEU A 105 5.21 -10.99 -7.37
C LEU A 105 6.67 -10.67 -7.72
N PRO A 106 7.33 -9.71 -7.06
CA PRO A 106 8.77 -9.56 -7.23
C PRO A 106 9.45 -10.77 -6.59
N LEU A 107 10.28 -11.46 -7.37
CA LEU A 107 10.94 -12.70 -7.00
C LEU A 107 12.44 -12.49 -6.84
N GLU A 108 12.99 -13.03 -5.76
CA GLU A 108 14.41 -13.04 -5.49
C GLU A 108 14.85 -14.36 -4.81
N CYS A 109 16.15 -14.60 -4.82
CA CYS A 109 16.78 -15.65 -4.04
C CYS A 109 17.37 -15.02 -2.78
N TYR A 110 16.84 -15.36 -1.63
CA TYR A 110 17.26 -14.81 -0.36
C TYR A 110 17.90 -15.88 0.54
N THR A 111 19.07 -15.54 1.11
CA THR A 111 19.72 -16.31 2.18
C THR A 111 20.16 -15.33 3.26
N ALA A 112 19.67 -15.50 4.47
CA ALA A 112 20.05 -14.67 5.61
C ALA A 112 21.57 -14.68 5.82
N GLY A 113 22.17 -13.49 5.94
CA GLY A 113 23.62 -13.33 6.08
C GLY A 113 24.44 -13.58 4.81
N GLY A 114 23.77 -13.82 3.69
CA GLY A 114 24.43 -14.01 2.40
C GLY A 114 25.04 -12.72 1.81
N PRO A 115 25.87 -12.83 0.76
CA PRO A 115 26.44 -11.68 0.07
C PRO A 115 25.36 -10.81 -0.58
N ASN A 116 25.69 -9.57 -0.95
CA ASN A 116 24.79 -8.62 -1.63
C ASN A 116 23.43 -8.44 -0.94
N GLY A 117 23.42 -8.36 0.39
CA GLY A 117 22.19 -8.24 1.16
C GLY A 117 21.33 -9.51 1.14
N GLY A 118 21.98 -10.66 1.03
CA GLY A 118 21.32 -11.98 1.05
C GLY A 118 20.87 -12.49 -0.32
N ASN A 119 21.06 -11.74 -1.41
CA ASN A 119 20.70 -12.22 -2.75
C ASN A 119 21.72 -13.24 -3.28
N THR A 120 21.24 -14.41 -3.68
CA THR A 120 22.09 -15.55 -4.10
C THR A 120 21.94 -15.94 -5.56
N CYS A 121 20.94 -15.46 -6.31
CA CYS A 121 20.75 -15.84 -7.71
C CYS A 121 21.11 -14.76 -8.75
N GLY A 122 21.38 -13.54 -8.35
CA GLY A 122 21.86 -12.49 -9.27
C GLY A 122 20.86 -12.05 -10.36
N THR A 123 19.63 -12.55 -10.33
CA THR A 123 18.58 -12.25 -11.31
C THR A 123 17.27 -11.98 -10.58
N GLY A 124 16.68 -10.81 -10.81
CA GLY A 124 15.33 -10.49 -10.38
C GLY A 124 14.28 -10.95 -11.40
N SER A 125 13.09 -11.27 -10.94
CA SER A 125 11.97 -11.63 -11.82
C SER A 125 10.65 -11.06 -11.31
N ILE A 126 9.67 -10.95 -12.21
CA ILE A 126 8.28 -10.65 -11.87
C ILE A 126 7.46 -11.91 -12.11
N GLY A 127 7.00 -12.53 -11.03
CA GLY A 127 6.00 -13.59 -11.05
C GLY A 127 4.59 -13.01 -11.19
N VAL A 128 3.68 -13.80 -11.70
CA VAL A 128 2.28 -13.45 -11.87
C VAL A 128 1.40 -14.50 -11.19
N ALA A 129 0.45 -14.05 -10.39
CA ALA A 129 -0.53 -14.91 -9.75
C ALA A 129 -1.97 -14.47 -10.05
N ASP A 130 -2.87 -15.43 -10.14
CA ASP A 130 -4.31 -15.22 -10.24
C ASP A 130 -4.87 -14.68 -8.91
N PRO A 131 -5.57 -13.53 -8.89
CA PRO A 131 -6.03 -12.92 -7.64
C PRO A 131 -7.20 -13.68 -6.99
N ALA A 132 -7.97 -14.48 -7.75
CA ALA A 132 -9.09 -15.23 -7.21
C ALA A 132 -8.64 -16.51 -6.53
N ARG A 133 -7.72 -17.23 -7.15
CA ARG A 133 -7.20 -18.54 -6.68
C ARG A 133 -5.90 -18.40 -5.93
N LEU A 134 -5.18 -17.27 -6.03
CA LEU A 134 -3.81 -17.04 -5.56
C LEU A 134 -2.80 -18.00 -6.20
N ALA A 135 -3.14 -18.57 -7.35
CA ALA A 135 -2.32 -19.54 -8.05
C ALA A 135 -1.25 -18.85 -8.87
N PHE A 136 0.00 -19.27 -8.72
CA PHE A 136 1.10 -18.87 -9.59
C PHE A 136 0.83 -19.29 -11.01
N GLN A 137 1.03 -18.38 -11.97
CA GLN A 137 0.77 -18.63 -13.38
C GLN A 137 2.06 -18.76 -14.19
N TYR A 138 2.94 -17.78 -14.08
CA TYR A 138 4.23 -17.71 -14.77
C TYR A 138 5.11 -16.64 -14.13
N TYR A 139 6.34 -16.53 -14.59
CA TYR A 139 7.26 -15.45 -14.26
C TYR A 139 8.01 -14.99 -15.49
N VAL A 140 8.50 -13.75 -15.46
CA VAL A 140 9.30 -13.14 -16.50
C VAL A 140 10.60 -12.67 -15.88
N LYS A 141 11.75 -13.04 -16.47
CA LYS A 141 13.08 -12.62 -16.02
C LYS A 141 13.32 -11.17 -16.41
N LEU A 142 13.86 -10.41 -15.49
CA LEU A 142 14.39 -9.07 -15.74
C LEU A 142 15.86 -9.18 -16.14
N ASP A 143 16.38 -8.21 -16.90
CA ASP A 143 17.79 -8.22 -17.25
C ASP A 143 18.67 -8.20 -16.00
N PRO A 144 19.51 -9.23 -15.78
CA PRO A 144 20.39 -9.31 -14.61
C PRO A 144 21.42 -8.18 -14.54
N ALA A 145 21.79 -7.58 -15.68
CA ALA A 145 22.66 -6.41 -15.71
C ALA A 145 21.98 -5.15 -15.19
N GLU A 146 20.65 -5.08 -15.26
CA GLU A 146 19.87 -3.96 -14.75
C GLU A 146 19.42 -4.20 -13.30
N ILE A 147 18.93 -5.40 -12.99
CA ILE A 147 18.32 -5.71 -11.70
C ILE A 147 18.68 -7.12 -11.20
N PRO A 148 19.67 -7.24 -10.32
CA PRO A 148 20.09 -8.54 -9.79
C PRO A 148 19.07 -9.15 -8.82
N LYS A 149 18.15 -8.35 -8.25
CA LYS A 149 17.05 -8.81 -7.40
C LYS A 149 15.86 -7.87 -7.47
N ALA A 150 14.65 -8.39 -7.52
CA ALA A 150 13.41 -7.61 -7.49
C ALA A 150 12.81 -7.65 -6.09
N MET A 151 12.88 -6.54 -5.34
CA MET A 151 12.37 -6.44 -3.98
C MET A 151 10.93 -5.93 -3.91
N TRP A 152 10.51 -5.19 -4.92
CA TRP A 152 9.16 -4.62 -5.00
C TRP A 152 8.77 -4.39 -6.46
N VAL A 153 7.49 -4.33 -6.73
CA VAL A 153 6.94 -3.96 -8.03
C VAL A 153 5.66 -3.16 -7.86
N GLU A 154 5.52 -2.04 -8.57
CA GLU A 154 4.31 -1.21 -8.53
C GLU A 154 3.92 -0.75 -9.94
N ALA A 155 2.64 -0.88 -10.27
CA ALA A 155 2.11 -0.48 -11.56
C ALA A 155 1.84 1.04 -11.62
N SER A 156 2.19 1.67 -12.75
CA SER A 156 1.78 3.05 -13.01
C SER A 156 0.26 3.17 -13.07
N PRO A 157 -0.31 4.35 -12.74
CA PRO A 157 -1.77 4.54 -12.71
C PRO A 157 -2.49 4.28 -14.04
N ASP A 158 -1.78 4.40 -15.16
CA ASP A 158 -2.28 4.09 -16.50
C ASP A 158 -2.10 2.60 -16.89
N GLY A 159 -1.49 1.82 -16.00
CA GLY A 159 -1.24 0.40 -16.19
C GLY A 159 -0.20 0.05 -17.26
N LYS A 160 0.54 1.03 -17.80
CA LYS A 160 1.49 0.79 -18.91
C LYS A 160 2.88 0.40 -18.45
N LEU A 161 3.29 0.85 -17.28
CA LEU A 161 4.62 0.63 -16.74
C LEU A 161 4.56 -0.08 -15.38
N LEU A 162 5.54 -0.93 -15.15
CA LEU A 162 5.84 -1.55 -13.87
C LEU A 162 7.15 -0.97 -13.36
N TRP A 163 7.11 -0.37 -12.18
CA TRP A 163 8.27 0.26 -11.54
C TRP A 163 8.87 -0.66 -10.50
N THR A 164 10.19 -0.61 -10.41
CA THR A 164 11.01 -1.24 -9.37
C THR A 164 12.31 -0.45 -9.20
N SER A 165 13.27 -0.96 -8.43
CA SER A 165 14.56 -0.29 -8.23
C SER A 165 15.73 -1.25 -8.26
N SER A 166 16.90 -0.72 -8.65
CA SER A 166 18.18 -1.38 -8.53
C SER A 166 19.25 -0.37 -8.11
N GLY A 167 19.95 -0.66 -7.03
CA GLY A 167 20.91 0.28 -6.46
C GLY A 167 20.27 1.62 -6.12
N GLN A 168 20.73 2.70 -6.76
CA GLN A 168 20.22 4.06 -6.57
C GLN A 168 19.18 4.48 -7.62
N ASP A 169 18.83 3.60 -8.56
CA ASP A 169 18.01 3.94 -9.71
C ASP A 169 16.63 3.32 -9.65
N LEU A 170 15.65 4.06 -10.13
CA LEU A 170 14.32 3.53 -10.41
C LEU A 170 14.27 3.06 -11.87
N LEU A 171 13.75 1.87 -12.08
CA LEU A 171 13.60 1.24 -13.38
C LEU A 171 12.11 1.02 -13.68
N ALA A 172 11.72 1.18 -14.95
CA ALA A 172 10.37 0.86 -15.39
C ALA A 172 10.39 -0.05 -16.63
N TYR A 173 9.57 -1.07 -16.58
CA TYR A 173 9.35 -2.06 -17.63
C TYR A 173 7.97 -1.86 -18.26
N ARG A 174 7.76 -2.22 -19.52
CA ARG A 174 6.40 -2.24 -20.08
C ARG A 174 5.60 -3.34 -19.40
N ALA A 175 4.41 -3.00 -18.90
CA ALA A 175 3.54 -3.99 -18.28
C ALA A 175 3.07 -5.07 -19.26
N ALA A 176 3.04 -4.76 -20.57
CA ALA A 176 2.71 -5.71 -21.64
C ALA A 176 3.80 -6.78 -21.83
N ASP A 177 5.07 -6.48 -21.48
CA ASP A 177 6.17 -7.44 -21.60
C ASP A 177 6.10 -8.50 -20.47
N VAL A 178 5.41 -8.22 -19.37
CA VAL A 178 5.12 -9.23 -18.35
C VAL A 178 3.93 -10.09 -18.79
N SER A 179 4.22 -11.01 -19.71
CA SER A 179 3.23 -11.82 -20.42
C SER A 179 3.72 -13.27 -20.60
N PRO A 180 2.81 -14.23 -20.86
CA PRO A 180 3.20 -15.62 -21.14
C PRO A 180 4.20 -15.78 -22.29
N ALA A 181 4.19 -14.88 -23.27
CA ALA A 181 5.14 -14.93 -24.39
C ALA A 181 6.60 -14.71 -23.94
N HIS A 182 6.82 -13.89 -22.91
CA HIS A 182 8.15 -13.66 -22.33
C HIS A 182 8.48 -14.61 -21.15
N ALA A 183 7.54 -15.48 -20.81
CA ALA A 183 7.70 -16.49 -19.77
C ALA A 183 8.03 -17.89 -20.34
N ALA A 184 8.08 -18.04 -21.65
CA ALA A 184 8.39 -19.31 -22.31
C ALA A 184 9.83 -19.77 -21.97
N PRO A 185 10.08 -21.08 -21.89
CA PRO A 185 11.44 -21.60 -21.72
C PRO A 185 12.38 -21.04 -22.79
N GLY A 186 13.51 -20.45 -22.34
CA GLY A 186 14.49 -19.82 -23.27
C GLY A 186 14.14 -18.40 -23.73
N ALA A 187 13.01 -17.81 -23.26
CA ALA A 187 12.72 -16.41 -23.55
C ALA A 187 13.83 -15.50 -22.96
N ALA A 188 14.20 -14.48 -23.72
CA ALA A 188 15.16 -13.48 -23.26
C ALA A 188 14.58 -12.67 -22.10
N PRO A 189 15.41 -12.23 -21.15
CA PRO A 189 14.99 -11.29 -20.12
C PRO A 189 14.44 -10.00 -20.74
N ILE A 190 13.47 -9.39 -20.09
CA ILE A 190 12.93 -8.09 -20.50
C ILE A 190 13.81 -6.96 -19.97
N HIS A 191 13.91 -5.88 -20.74
CA HIS A 191 14.70 -4.69 -20.42
C HIS A 191 13.84 -3.53 -19.95
N SER A 192 14.41 -2.69 -19.09
CA SER A 192 13.76 -1.46 -18.68
C SER A 192 13.63 -0.51 -19.88
N VAL A 193 12.47 0.13 -20.00
CA VAL A 193 12.22 1.17 -21.02
C VAL A 193 12.45 2.57 -20.46
N ARG A 194 12.69 2.65 -19.14
CA ARG A 194 12.98 3.90 -18.47
C ARG A 194 13.83 3.68 -17.23
N ARG A 195 14.82 4.56 -17.06
CA ARG A 195 15.70 4.62 -15.89
C ARG A 195 15.73 6.04 -15.34
N LEU A 196 15.51 6.19 -14.06
CA LEU A 196 15.66 7.43 -13.33
C LEU A 196 16.86 7.30 -12.40
N ALA A 197 18.02 7.77 -12.90
CA ALA A 197 19.29 7.67 -12.18
C ALA A 197 19.24 8.46 -10.87
N GLY A 198 19.73 7.84 -9.80
CA GLY A 198 19.81 8.44 -8.48
C GLY A 198 18.44 8.78 -7.83
N ALA A 199 17.33 8.24 -8.33
CA ALA A 199 16.00 8.57 -7.83
C ALA A 199 15.56 7.74 -6.63
N VAL A 200 16.27 6.69 -6.26
CA VAL A 200 16.04 5.92 -5.03
C VAL A 200 16.38 6.78 -3.82
N PRO A 201 15.49 6.86 -2.81
CA PRO A 201 15.76 7.61 -1.58
C PRO A 201 16.94 7.06 -0.77
N PRO A 202 17.57 7.86 0.11
CA PRO A 202 18.64 7.39 0.99
C PRO A 202 18.22 6.25 1.93
N SER A 203 16.92 6.15 2.25
CA SER A 203 16.34 5.07 3.07
C SER A 203 16.23 3.74 2.33
N GLY A 204 16.63 3.66 1.07
CA GLY A 204 16.31 2.52 0.22
C GLY A 204 14.81 2.41 -0.08
N VAL A 205 14.41 1.30 -0.68
CA VAL A 205 12.99 1.01 -0.98
C VAL A 205 12.69 -0.45 -0.66
N THR A 206 11.69 -0.65 0.19
CA THR A 206 11.14 -1.96 0.51
C THR A 206 9.68 -2.09 0.08
N GLY A 207 9.01 -0.95 -0.21
CA GLY A 207 7.64 -0.95 -0.68
C GLY A 207 7.29 0.32 -1.46
N ALA A 208 6.31 0.21 -2.35
CA ALA A 208 5.92 1.31 -3.22
C ALA A 208 4.41 1.40 -3.46
N ALA A 209 3.92 2.62 -3.74
CA ALA A 209 2.55 2.86 -4.15
C ALA A 209 2.41 4.16 -4.93
N PHE A 210 1.59 4.18 -5.98
CA PHE A 210 1.24 5.45 -6.63
C PHE A 210 0.17 6.21 -5.87
N HIS A 211 0.39 7.50 -5.68
CA HIS A 211 -0.59 8.42 -5.14
C HIS A 211 -0.54 9.76 -5.87
N ARG A 212 -1.66 10.17 -6.48
CA ARG A 212 -1.80 11.45 -7.21
C ARG A 212 -0.70 11.69 -8.25
N GLY A 213 -0.38 10.67 -9.02
CA GLY A 213 0.61 10.75 -10.10
C GLY A 213 2.08 10.73 -9.67
N ARG A 214 2.35 10.60 -8.36
CA ARG A 214 3.71 10.42 -7.84
C ARG A 214 3.89 9.01 -7.30
N LEU A 215 5.08 8.47 -7.46
CA LEU A 215 5.47 7.19 -6.87
C LEU A 215 5.95 7.43 -5.43
N PHE A 216 5.27 6.84 -4.48
CA PHE A 216 5.63 6.85 -3.06
C PHE A 216 6.47 5.63 -2.77
N LEU A 217 7.58 5.82 -2.08
CA LEU A 217 8.58 4.81 -1.79
C LEU A 217 8.80 4.74 -0.29
N ALA A 218 8.60 3.58 0.31
CA ALA A 218 8.86 3.30 1.71
C ALA A 218 10.22 2.64 1.88
N GLY A 219 10.93 3.00 2.95
CA GLY A 219 12.21 2.42 3.30
C GLY A 219 12.67 2.89 4.68
N SER A 220 13.80 2.39 5.17
CA SER A 220 14.32 2.73 6.49
C SER A 220 15.84 2.90 6.53
N GLN A 221 16.29 3.71 7.48
CA GLN A 221 17.69 3.78 7.93
C GLN A 221 17.70 3.46 9.42
N GLY A 222 18.06 2.23 9.76
CA GLY A 222 17.94 1.73 11.13
C GLY A 222 16.49 1.85 11.63
N THR A 223 16.26 2.52 12.76
CA THR A 223 14.92 2.73 13.34
C THR A 223 14.18 3.96 12.80
N THR A 224 14.73 4.66 11.81
CA THR A 224 14.07 5.79 11.15
C THR A 224 13.44 5.33 9.85
N TYR A 225 12.12 5.31 9.79
CA TYR A 225 11.34 4.88 8.64
C TYR A 225 10.85 6.10 7.87
N GLN A 226 10.97 6.06 6.56
CA GLN A 226 10.67 7.18 5.69
C GLN A 226 9.77 6.76 4.53
N VAL A 227 8.90 7.65 4.13
CA VAL A 227 8.17 7.57 2.86
C VAL A 227 8.52 8.80 2.05
N TRP A 228 9.04 8.57 0.86
CA TRP A 228 9.37 9.61 -0.11
C TRP A 228 8.43 9.56 -1.28
N SER A 229 8.06 10.69 -1.85
CA SER A 229 7.41 10.74 -3.15
C SER A 229 8.40 11.12 -4.23
N VAL A 230 8.33 10.42 -5.36
CA VAL A 230 9.14 10.68 -6.55
C VAL A 230 8.22 11.14 -7.68
N ASP A 231 8.58 12.21 -8.32
CA ASP A 231 8.00 12.60 -9.59
C ASP A 231 8.64 11.74 -10.68
N VAL A 232 7.89 10.79 -11.21
CA VAL A 232 8.42 9.85 -12.20
C VAL A 232 8.76 10.48 -13.55
N SER A 233 8.38 11.74 -13.80
CA SER A 233 8.78 12.47 -15.00
C SER A 233 10.18 13.08 -14.87
N THR A 234 10.59 13.47 -13.68
CA THR A 234 11.82 14.23 -13.42
C THR A 234 12.80 13.54 -12.46
N GLY A 235 12.40 12.50 -11.75
CA GLY A 235 13.18 11.88 -10.66
C GLY A 235 13.23 12.71 -9.37
N LYS A 236 12.59 13.90 -9.32
CA LYS A 236 12.61 14.77 -8.12
C LYS A 236 11.92 14.10 -6.93
N ARG A 237 12.65 13.98 -5.83
CA ARG A 237 12.20 13.37 -4.56
C ARG A 237 11.72 14.42 -3.58
N ARG A 238 10.77 14.01 -2.72
CA ARG A 238 10.34 14.77 -1.56
C ARG A 238 10.05 13.84 -0.39
N LEU A 239 10.56 14.15 0.80
CA LEU A 239 10.20 13.45 2.03
C LEU A 239 8.76 13.79 2.42
N GLU A 240 7.90 12.76 2.51
CA GLU A 240 6.48 12.88 2.83
C GLU A 240 6.18 12.53 4.30
N LEU A 241 6.90 11.56 4.82
CA LEU A 241 6.67 11.00 6.16
C LEU A 241 7.98 10.52 6.73
N GLU A 242 8.20 10.81 8.01
CA GLU A 242 9.29 10.25 8.80
C GLU A 242 8.74 9.75 10.13
N LEU A 243 9.08 8.51 10.48
CA LEU A 243 8.78 7.87 11.75
C LEU A 243 10.10 7.50 12.43
N LYS A 244 10.30 7.95 13.66
CA LYS A 244 11.50 7.68 14.44
C LYS A 244 11.23 6.61 15.50
N ASN A 245 12.28 5.88 15.85
CA ASN A 245 12.23 4.84 16.89
C ASN A 245 11.20 3.73 16.58
N VAL A 246 11.00 3.42 15.31
CA VAL A 246 10.17 2.27 14.90
C VAL A 246 11.01 1.01 15.04
N GLN A 247 10.49 0.04 15.77
CA GLN A 247 11.10 -1.29 15.92
C GLN A 247 10.54 -2.22 14.83
N GLY A 248 11.43 -2.98 14.19
CA GLY A 248 11.03 -3.93 13.13
C GLY A 248 11.69 -3.61 11.79
N GLU A 249 11.14 -4.17 10.73
CA GLU A 249 11.58 -3.99 9.36
C GLU A 249 10.56 -3.17 8.56
N SER A 250 11.06 -2.29 7.70
CA SER A 250 10.28 -1.56 6.73
C SER A 250 9.91 -2.50 5.59
N GLU A 251 8.62 -2.59 5.28
CA GLU A 251 8.11 -3.53 4.29
C GLU A 251 7.18 -2.83 3.29
N GLY A 252 6.05 -3.46 2.92
CA GLY A 252 5.17 -3.02 1.87
C GLY A 252 4.47 -1.69 2.08
N LEU A 253 4.10 -1.05 0.98
CA LEU A 253 3.35 0.19 0.95
C LEU A 253 2.18 0.07 -0.03
N THR A 254 0.98 0.49 0.37
CA THR A 254 -0.17 0.56 -0.55
C THR A 254 -1.00 1.81 -0.34
N GLN A 255 -1.72 2.20 -1.40
CA GLN A 255 -2.57 3.39 -1.42
C GLN A 255 -4.02 3.02 -1.69
N VAL A 256 -4.86 3.20 -0.70
CA VAL A 256 -6.32 3.01 -0.83
C VAL A 256 -7.06 3.70 0.31
N LYS A 257 -8.29 4.17 0.09
CA LYS A 257 -9.15 4.69 1.18
C LYS A 257 -9.70 3.53 2.01
N LEU A 258 -9.04 3.21 3.09
CA LEU A 258 -9.35 2.07 3.93
C LEU A 258 -9.00 2.36 5.39
N LEU A 259 -9.73 1.78 6.36
CA LEU A 259 -9.39 1.78 7.79
C LEU A 259 -9.05 3.17 8.36
N GLY A 260 -9.66 4.22 7.82
CA GLY A 260 -9.39 5.60 8.24
C GLY A 260 -8.12 6.23 7.64
N GLY A 261 -7.36 5.50 6.82
CA GLY A 261 -6.18 5.95 6.09
C GLY A 261 -6.41 6.10 4.60
N GLN A 262 -5.38 6.59 3.93
CA GLN A 262 -5.25 6.69 2.47
C GLN A 262 -3.95 6.05 1.99
N LEU A 263 -2.94 6.01 2.83
CA LEU A 263 -1.67 5.35 2.64
C LEU A 263 -1.50 4.35 3.78
N HIS A 264 -1.06 3.15 3.46
CA HIS A 264 -0.88 2.07 4.43
C HIS A 264 0.53 1.52 4.30
N TYR A 265 1.27 1.54 5.41
CA TYR A 265 2.64 1.12 5.50
C TYR A 265 2.76 -0.11 6.36
N LEU A 266 3.30 -1.17 5.80
CA LEU A 266 3.52 -2.45 6.47
C LEU A 266 4.88 -2.43 7.19
N VAL A 267 4.89 -2.80 8.45
CA VAL A 267 6.09 -2.87 9.30
C VAL A 267 6.13 -4.22 10.00
N ALA A 268 7.20 -4.96 9.84
CA ALA A 268 7.33 -6.33 10.35
C ALA A 268 8.65 -6.59 11.08
N PRO A 269 8.63 -7.31 12.20
CA PRO A 269 7.58 -7.29 13.19
C PRO A 269 7.59 -5.97 13.95
N LEU A 270 6.46 -5.38 14.19
CA LEU A 270 6.36 -4.30 15.18
C LEU A 270 6.71 -4.91 16.53
N ALA A 271 7.89 -4.58 17.05
CA ALA A 271 8.25 -5.02 18.37
C ALA A 271 7.21 -4.55 19.38
N ALA A 272 6.63 -5.55 20.03
CA ALA A 272 5.94 -5.41 21.29
C ALA A 272 4.69 -4.53 21.31
N GLN A 273 3.59 -5.07 20.89
CA GLN A 273 2.43 -4.95 21.76
C GLN A 273 2.57 -6.07 22.81
N PRO A 274 2.72 -5.77 24.10
CA PRO A 274 2.92 -6.79 25.14
C PRO A 274 1.82 -7.83 25.19
N THR A 275 0.62 -7.49 24.66
CA THR A 275 -0.59 -8.30 24.69
C THR A 275 -0.69 -9.31 23.55
N TYR A 276 0.06 -9.15 22.42
CA TYR A 276 -0.18 -9.93 21.20
C TYR A 276 1.04 -10.69 20.65
N GLY A 277 2.19 -10.55 21.28
CA GLY A 277 3.45 -11.10 20.77
C GLY A 277 3.95 -10.33 19.54
N PRO A 278 4.96 -10.84 18.81
CA PRO A 278 5.45 -10.21 17.60
C PRO A 278 4.34 -10.22 16.54
N THR A 279 3.88 -9.03 16.16
CA THR A 279 2.81 -8.85 15.17
C THR A 279 3.28 -7.90 14.10
N VAL A 280 2.85 -8.18 12.87
CA VAL A 280 3.02 -7.25 11.76
C VAL A 280 2.04 -6.07 11.93
N GLY A 281 2.53 -4.87 11.79
CA GLY A 281 1.75 -3.64 11.88
C GLY A 281 1.44 -3.08 10.51
N LEU A 282 0.15 -2.86 10.22
CA LEU A 282 -0.29 -2.06 9.08
C LEU A 282 -0.64 -0.66 9.59
N LEU A 283 0.24 0.29 9.37
CA LEU A 283 0.08 1.69 9.79
C LEU A 283 -0.81 2.43 8.79
N HIS A 284 -1.73 3.27 9.27
CA HIS A 284 -2.68 4.00 8.44
C HIS A 284 -2.42 5.49 8.51
N PHE A 285 -2.22 6.12 7.36
CA PHE A 285 -1.95 7.54 7.25
C PHE A 285 -2.98 8.25 6.39
N ALA A 286 -3.30 9.50 6.73
CA ALA A 286 -4.13 10.37 5.92
C ALA A 286 -3.52 11.77 5.80
N THR A 287 -3.80 12.47 4.71
CA THR A 287 -3.37 13.86 4.53
C THR A 287 -4.20 14.81 5.37
N GLY A 288 -3.68 15.99 5.69
CA GLY A 288 -4.28 17.00 6.58
C GLY A 288 -5.70 17.47 6.23
N ARG A 289 -6.23 17.17 5.04
CA ARG A 289 -7.66 17.37 4.73
C ARG A 289 -8.59 16.48 5.55
N TRP A 290 -8.07 15.42 6.14
CA TRP A 290 -8.77 14.54 7.06
C TRP A 290 -8.61 14.97 8.54
N ALA A 291 -7.65 15.83 8.84
CA ALA A 291 -7.59 16.53 10.11
C ALA A 291 -8.81 17.48 10.17
N GLY A 292 -9.78 17.12 10.99
CA GLY A 292 -11.12 17.65 10.98
C GLY A 292 -11.22 19.18 10.82
N ARG A 293 -12.08 19.60 9.93
CA ARG A 293 -12.53 20.98 9.84
C ARG A 293 -13.93 21.09 10.43
N GLY A 294 -14.01 21.61 11.65
CA GLY A 294 -15.25 22.10 12.23
C GLY A 294 -16.17 21.06 12.89
N LEU A 295 -15.86 19.76 12.86
CA LEU A 295 -16.56 18.75 13.65
C LEU A 295 -15.63 18.19 14.73
N LYS A 296 -16.07 18.19 15.96
CA LYS A 296 -15.48 17.41 17.06
C LYS A 296 -16.12 16.04 17.07
N VAL A 297 -15.33 15.01 16.86
CA VAL A 297 -15.76 13.61 16.86
C VAL A 297 -15.15 12.94 18.09
N THR A 298 -15.92 12.13 18.78
CA THR A 298 -15.44 11.19 19.80
C THR A 298 -15.97 9.80 19.45
N ALA A 299 -15.13 8.79 19.60
CA ALA A 299 -15.50 7.42 19.33
C ALA A 299 -15.00 6.51 20.45
N ARG A 300 -15.84 5.54 20.83
CA ARG A 300 -15.49 4.51 21.82
C ARG A 300 -16.06 3.18 21.36
N SER A 301 -15.27 2.13 21.51
CA SER A 301 -15.74 0.76 21.31
C SER A 301 -16.41 0.26 22.59
N ALA A 302 -17.65 -0.20 22.50
CA ALA A 302 -18.36 -0.78 23.64
C ALA A 302 -17.91 -2.23 23.92
N ASN A 303 -17.54 -2.99 22.88
CA ASN A 303 -17.05 -4.37 22.98
C ASN A 303 -15.73 -4.47 22.24
N ALA A 304 -14.68 -3.89 22.83
CA ALA A 304 -13.38 -3.73 22.16
C ALA A 304 -12.68 -5.06 21.82
N THR A 305 -13.11 -6.18 22.41
CA THR A 305 -12.60 -7.54 22.14
C THR A 305 -13.45 -8.35 21.15
N SER A 306 -14.58 -7.81 20.69
CA SER A 306 -15.47 -8.50 19.74
C SER A 306 -15.00 -8.31 18.30
N LEU A 307 -15.12 -9.35 17.44
CA LEU A 307 -14.94 -9.22 15.97
C LEU A 307 -15.92 -8.22 15.34
N THR A 308 -17.04 -7.95 15.98
CA THR A 308 -18.06 -6.99 15.55
C THR A 308 -18.35 -5.98 16.64
N PRO A 309 -17.38 -5.11 17.00
CA PRO A 309 -17.57 -4.17 18.10
C PRO A 309 -18.68 -3.17 17.78
N LYS A 310 -19.39 -2.73 18.82
CA LYS A 310 -20.26 -1.57 18.74
C LYS A 310 -19.42 -0.31 18.96
N VAL A 311 -19.22 0.48 17.91
CA VAL A 311 -18.50 1.75 18.02
C VAL A 311 -19.50 2.89 18.15
N ASN A 312 -19.55 3.47 19.33
CA ASN A 312 -20.39 4.63 19.62
C ASN A 312 -19.65 5.91 19.24
N VAL A 313 -20.21 6.68 18.34
CA VAL A 313 -19.62 7.91 17.82
C VAL A 313 -20.51 9.10 18.20
N THR A 314 -19.90 10.15 18.73
CA THR A 314 -20.58 11.42 18.99
C THR A 314 -19.95 12.51 18.12
N VAL A 315 -20.80 13.29 17.45
CA VAL A 315 -20.38 14.37 16.57
C VAL A 315 -20.96 15.69 17.08
N LYS A 316 -20.07 16.67 17.30
CA LYS A 316 -20.43 18.01 17.75
C LYS A 316 -19.80 19.08 16.86
N ARG A 317 -20.46 20.24 16.73
CA ARG A 317 -19.91 21.47 16.14
C ARG A 317 -20.09 22.61 17.15
N ARG A 318 -18.99 23.26 17.54
CA ARG A 318 -19.02 24.34 18.55
C ARG A 318 -19.81 23.94 19.80
N GLY A 319 -19.61 22.71 20.30
CA GLY A 319 -20.28 22.15 21.47
C GLY A 319 -21.68 21.57 21.21
N ARG A 320 -22.39 21.93 20.15
CA ARG A 320 -23.76 21.48 19.84
C ARG A 320 -23.76 20.15 19.08
N PRO A 321 -24.73 19.25 19.31
CA PRO A 321 -24.89 18.02 18.55
C PRO A 321 -25.06 18.30 17.04
N VAL A 322 -24.57 17.41 16.18
CA VAL A 322 -24.77 17.48 14.74
C VAL A 322 -25.59 16.28 14.29
N GLU A 323 -26.82 16.53 13.89
CA GLU A 323 -27.70 15.53 13.30
C GLU A 323 -27.39 15.24 11.85
N GLY A 324 -27.62 13.99 11.40
CA GLY A 324 -27.48 13.57 10.01
C GLY A 324 -26.04 13.59 9.49
N ALA A 325 -25.03 13.71 10.35
CA ALA A 325 -23.65 13.56 9.93
C ALA A 325 -23.40 12.11 9.52
N ALA A 326 -22.82 11.91 8.32
CA ALA A 326 -22.39 10.60 7.87
C ALA A 326 -21.14 10.19 8.67
N VAL A 327 -21.25 9.08 9.39
CA VAL A 327 -20.15 8.49 10.18
C VAL A 327 -19.63 7.26 9.45
N SER A 328 -18.31 7.07 9.43
CA SER A 328 -17.66 5.90 8.86
C SER A 328 -16.59 5.35 9.80
N VAL A 329 -16.58 4.02 9.96
CA VAL A 329 -15.56 3.26 10.69
C VAL A 329 -15.21 2.04 9.86
N ALA A 330 -13.94 1.90 9.46
CA ALA A 330 -13.45 0.77 8.66
C ALA A 330 -14.34 0.46 7.43
N GLY A 331 -14.89 1.49 6.78
CA GLY A 331 -15.79 1.36 5.62
C GLY A 331 -17.27 1.14 5.96
N PHE A 332 -17.61 0.80 7.20
CA PHE A 332 -19.01 0.72 7.67
C PHE A 332 -19.56 2.11 7.99
N ARG A 333 -20.82 2.34 7.70
CA ARG A 333 -21.43 3.68 7.76
C ARG A 333 -22.68 3.72 8.61
N ALA A 334 -22.91 4.88 9.25
CA ALA A 334 -24.16 5.23 9.94
C ALA A 334 -24.38 6.75 9.82
N ARG A 335 -25.55 7.24 10.26
CA ARG A 335 -25.84 8.67 10.40
C ARG A 335 -26.11 9.00 11.86
N THR A 336 -25.69 10.18 12.29
CA THR A 336 -25.99 10.67 13.63
C THR A 336 -27.47 11.07 13.74
N ASN A 337 -28.05 10.79 14.89
CA ASN A 337 -29.40 11.25 15.29
C ASN A 337 -29.39 12.71 15.79
N GLY A 338 -30.56 13.24 16.23
CA GLY A 338 -30.71 14.59 16.76
C GLY A 338 -29.84 14.92 17.98
N ARG A 339 -29.35 13.90 18.70
CA ARG A 339 -28.36 14.05 19.79
C ARG A 339 -26.91 14.00 19.31
N GLY A 340 -26.68 13.98 17.99
CA GLY A 340 -25.36 13.88 17.39
C GLY A 340 -24.69 12.52 17.61
N LYS A 341 -25.44 11.47 17.91
CA LYS A 341 -24.93 10.12 18.21
C LYS A 341 -25.20 9.15 17.06
N ALA A 342 -24.24 8.29 16.77
CA ALA A 342 -24.37 7.15 15.85
C ALA A 342 -23.71 5.92 16.46
N THR A 343 -24.21 4.74 16.14
CA THR A 343 -23.56 3.46 16.44
C THR A 343 -23.21 2.79 15.13
N VAL A 344 -21.94 2.44 14.96
CA VAL A 344 -21.43 1.65 13.82
C VAL A 344 -21.04 0.28 14.35
N LYS A 345 -21.36 -0.78 13.60
CA LYS A 345 -20.96 -2.17 13.93
C LYS A 345 -20.01 -2.67 12.86
N PRO A 346 -18.73 -2.26 12.87
CA PRO A 346 -17.76 -2.73 11.91
C PRO A 346 -17.36 -4.18 12.20
N LYS A 347 -17.07 -4.93 11.15
CA LYS A 347 -16.42 -6.24 11.27
C LYS A 347 -14.90 -6.02 11.25
N LEU A 348 -14.28 -5.96 12.41
CA LEU A 348 -12.84 -5.75 12.56
C LEU A 348 -12.16 -7.09 12.78
N GLY A 349 -11.39 -7.54 11.80
CA GLY A 349 -10.73 -8.86 11.83
C GLY A 349 -9.51 -8.92 12.74
N VAL A 350 -8.99 -7.77 13.17
CA VAL A 350 -7.70 -7.66 13.87
C VAL A 350 -7.74 -6.56 14.93
N PRO A 351 -6.90 -6.65 15.98
CA PRO A 351 -6.70 -5.57 16.93
C PRO A 351 -5.99 -4.37 16.29
N GLY A 352 -6.07 -3.22 16.91
CA GLY A 352 -5.39 -2.00 16.46
C GLY A 352 -6.10 -0.72 16.87
N THR A 353 -5.61 0.40 16.36
CA THR A 353 -6.23 1.71 16.52
C THR A 353 -6.93 2.11 15.22
N PHE A 354 -8.23 2.29 15.28
CA PHE A 354 -9.06 2.62 14.13
C PHE A 354 -9.59 4.04 14.22
N ALA A 355 -9.85 4.65 13.05
CA ALA A 355 -10.44 5.97 12.98
C ALA A 355 -11.95 5.88 12.75
N ALA A 356 -12.71 6.63 13.55
CA ALA A 356 -14.07 7.02 13.26
C ALA A 356 -14.05 8.40 12.58
N MET A 357 -14.67 8.50 11.42
CA MET A 357 -14.75 9.75 10.64
C MET A 357 -16.19 10.22 10.56
N ALA A 358 -16.40 11.53 10.60
CA ALA A 358 -17.70 12.15 10.38
C ALA A 358 -17.63 13.23 9.29
N LEU A 359 -18.72 13.33 8.50
CA LEU A 359 -18.88 14.28 7.42
C LEU A 359 -20.30 14.89 7.47
N LYS A 360 -20.41 16.22 7.40
CA LYS A 360 -21.67 16.95 7.21
C LYS A 360 -21.42 18.13 6.28
N GLY A 361 -21.87 18.02 5.03
CA GLY A 361 -21.51 18.97 3.97
C GLY A 361 -20.00 19.09 3.82
N LYS A 362 -19.45 20.31 3.94
CA LYS A 362 -18.00 20.56 3.89
C LYS A 362 -17.27 20.35 5.22
N LEU A 363 -18.02 20.10 6.32
CA LEU A 363 -17.46 19.88 7.66
C LEU A 363 -17.00 18.46 7.84
N ARG A 364 -15.87 18.27 8.51
CA ARG A 364 -15.25 16.96 8.74
C ARG A 364 -14.70 16.87 10.15
N GLY A 365 -14.67 15.66 10.68
CA GLY A 365 -14.03 15.35 11.95
C GLY A 365 -13.59 13.91 11.99
N ARG A 366 -12.68 13.60 12.89
CA ARG A 366 -12.23 12.23 13.17
C ARG A 366 -11.89 12.06 14.63
N SER A 367 -11.92 10.81 15.08
CA SER A 367 -11.43 10.36 16.38
C SER A 367 -10.82 8.98 16.21
N ALA A 368 -9.73 8.70 16.89
CA ALA A 368 -9.19 7.35 16.99
C ALA A 368 -9.85 6.62 18.18
N PHE A 369 -9.96 5.30 18.09
CA PHE A 369 -10.35 4.42 19.19
C PHE A 369 -9.57 3.10 19.09
N ALA A 370 -9.25 2.53 20.23
CA ALA A 370 -8.60 1.22 20.31
C ALA A 370 -9.63 0.09 20.14
N HIS A 371 -9.21 -0.95 19.46
CA HIS A 371 -9.89 -2.23 19.35
C HIS A 371 -8.86 -3.33 19.66
N TYR A 372 -9.17 -4.17 20.63
CA TYR A 372 -8.21 -5.19 21.08
C TYR A 372 -8.37 -6.52 20.37
N GLY A 373 -9.50 -6.74 19.70
CA GLY A 373 -9.82 -8.00 19.03
C GLY A 373 -10.07 -9.15 20.01
N PRO A 374 -10.55 -10.31 19.54
CA PRO A 374 -10.47 -11.53 20.34
C PRO A 374 -9.00 -11.86 20.55
N ALA A 375 -8.63 -12.31 21.75
CA ALA A 375 -7.30 -12.84 21.99
C ALA A 375 -7.02 -13.89 20.91
N LEU A 376 -5.94 -13.73 20.15
CA LEU A 376 -5.51 -14.77 19.23
C LEU A 376 -5.30 -16.02 20.07
N PRO A 377 -5.88 -17.18 19.70
CA PRO A 377 -5.65 -18.42 20.44
C PRO A 377 -4.14 -18.61 20.54
N ALA A 378 -3.63 -18.79 21.76
CA ALA A 378 -2.25 -19.12 21.98
C ALA A 378 -1.94 -20.30 21.04
N ARG A 379 -1.05 -20.11 20.07
CA ARG A 379 -0.56 -21.21 19.26
C ARG A 379 0.07 -22.19 20.24
N THR A 380 -0.59 -23.30 20.49
CA THR A 380 0.07 -24.44 21.06
C THR A 380 1.24 -24.75 20.15
N ALA A 381 2.43 -24.39 20.59
CA ALA A 381 3.66 -24.84 19.96
C ALA A 381 3.60 -26.36 19.98
N ARG A 382 3.22 -26.97 18.86
CA ARG A 382 3.48 -28.39 18.66
C ARG A 382 4.99 -28.48 18.56
N SER A 383 5.61 -28.85 19.67
CA SER A 383 6.95 -29.39 19.70
C SER A 383 6.96 -30.58 18.73
N THR A 384 7.46 -30.37 17.53
CA THR A 384 7.99 -31.46 16.72
C THR A 384 9.33 -31.81 17.31
N ALA A 385 9.31 -32.57 18.41
CA ALA A 385 10.48 -33.35 18.77
C ALA A 385 10.71 -34.31 17.58
N ALA A 386 11.76 -34.01 16.82
CA ALA A 386 12.33 -34.94 15.85
C ALA A 386 12.77 -36.17 16.60
N ARG A 387 12.28 -37.33 16.15
CA ARG A 387 12.97 -38.61 16.29
C ARG A 387 13.69 -38.90 15.00
#